data_d53d9d8ffc945642e16c9fbf4053b959
#
_entry.id   d53d9d8ffc945642e16c9fbf4053b959
#
_cell.length_a   1.000
_cell.length_b   1.000
_cell.length_c   1.000
_cell.angle_alpha   90.00
_cell.angle_beta   90.00
_cell.angle_gamma   90.00
#
_symmetry.space_group_name_H-M   'P 1'
#
loop_
_entity.id
_entity.type
_entity.pdbx_description
1 polymer ?
#
loop_
_entity_poly.entity_id
_entity_poly.type
_entity_poly.pdbx_seq_one_letter_code
_entity_poly.pdbx_strand_id
1 'polypeptide(L)'
;SVSRVKQSEKHPVGLYCGRRRDGDEWIDWSWTSRKIFNFIRGVSKPGPCAKTIYNSCQVIIERSSMIKNAPNYIDTPGAIVGREGKNLIVKTGDSTIKLEIFYTINNSEPKCDKFTIGSRLGFDNINLIMILLSKVSKLEEKVK
;
A
#
# COMPACT_ATOMS: atom_id res chain seq x y z
N SER A 1 30.07 -27.53 15.86
CA SER A 1 29.83 -27.89 14.48
C SER A 1 28.32 -27.89 14.18
N VAL A 2 27.95 -27.28 13.11
CA VAL A 2 26.54 -27.22 12.69
C VAL A 2 26.24 -28.50 11.89
N SER A 3 25.32 -29.32 12.41
CA SER A 3 24.85 -30.48 11.67
C SER A 3 23.84 -30.03 10.57
N ARG A 4 24.06 -30.48 9.34
CA ARG A 4 23.14 -30.22 8.24
C ARG A 4 22.02 -31.25 8.24
N VAL A 5 20.79 -30.79 8.30
CA VAL A 5 19.58 -31.62 8.19
C VAL A 5 18.91 -31.31 6.86
N LYS A 6 18.50 -32.33 6.11
CA LYS A 6 17.73 -32.12 4.87
C LYS A 6 16.41 -31.44 5.21
N GLN A 7 16.04 -30.48 4.40
CA GLN A 7 14.80 -29.71 4.60
C GLN A 7 13.56 -30.61 4.58
N SER A 8 13.57 -31.69 3.78
CA SER A 8 12.51 -32.68 3.71
C SER A 8 12.32 -33.47 5.01
N GLU A 9 13.35 -33.59 5.83
CA GLU A 9 13.27 -34.24 7.14
C GLU A 9 12.64 -33.33 8.19
N LYS A 10 12.87 -32.03 8.05
CA LYS A 10 12.36 -31.01 8.96
C LYS A 10 10.94 -30.58 8.65
N HIS A 11 10.58 -30.55 7.37
CA HIS A 11 9.26 -30.18 6.86
C HIS A 11 8.82 -31.20 5.82
N PRO A 12 8.06 -32.25 6.22
CA PRO A 12 7.65 -33.32 5.28
C PRO A 12 6.71 -32.82 4.19
N VAL A 13 6.06 -31.66 4.37
CA VAL A 13 5.23 -31.03 3.33
C VAL A 13 5.95 -29.76 2.87
N GLY A 14 6.45 -29.78 1.64
CA GLY A 14 7.07 -28.59 1.03
C GLY A 14 6.02 -27.53 0.72
N LEU A 15 6.29 -26.28 1.11
CA LEU A 15 5.48 -25.14 0.72
C LEU A 15 6.14 -24.45 -0.46
N TYR A 16 5.39 -24.28 -1.55
CA TYR A 16 5.85 -23.57 -2.72
C TYR A 16 5.54 -22.06 -2.56
N CYS A 17 6.59 -21.24 -2.55
CA CYS A 17 6.43 -19.78 -2.61
C CYS A 17 6.59 -19.33 -4.07
N GLY A 18 5.50 -18.90 -4.67
CA GLY A 18 5.51 -18.36 -6.02
C GLY A 18 6.34 -17.09 -6.14
N ARG A 19 6.80 -16.81 -7.36
CA ARG A 19 7.44 -15.51 -7.64
C ARG A 19 6.41 -14.39 -7.58
N ARG A 20 6.86 -13.21 -7.16
CA ARG A 20 6.03 -12.02 -7.19
C ARG A 20 5.62 -11.71 -8.64
N ARG A 21 4.35 -11.39 -8.82
CA ARG A 21 3.78 -10.97 -10.10
C ARG A 21 3.42 -9.49 -10.06
N ASP A 22 3.23 -8.91 -11.24
CA ASP A 22 2.72 -7.53 -11.34
C ASP A 22 1.37 -7.42 -10.63
N GLY A 23 1.24 -6.44 -9.76
CA GLY A 23 0.06 -6.25 -8.93
C GLY A 23 0.20 -6.72 -7.48
N ASP A 24 1.23 -7.52 -7.18
CA ASP A 24 1.48 -7.96 -5.80
C ASP A 24 2.03 -6.86 -4.89
N GLU A 25 2.40 -5.71 -5.43
CA GLU A 25 2.94 -4.57 -4.71
C GLU A 25 1.87 -3.62 -4.13
N TRP A 26 0.59 -3.93 -4.30
CA TRP A 26 -0.50 -3.13 -3.78
C TRP A 26 -0.69 -3.32 -2.28
N ILE A 27 -0.83 -2.21 -1.54
CA ILE A 27 -1.04 -2.24 -0.09
C ILE A 27 -2.51 -2.48 0.20
N ASP A 28 -2.78 -3.40 1.13
CA ASP A 28 -4.09 -3.55 1.76
C ASP A 28 -4.04 -2.85 3.13
N TRP A 29 -4.70 -1.73 3.24
CA TRP A 29 -4.68 -0.91 4.45
C TRP A 29 -5.37 -1.55 5.65
N SER A 30 -6.14 -2.62 5.44
CA SER A 30 -6.74 -3.40 6.53
C SER A 30 -5.73 -4.28 7.28
N TRP A 31 -4.53 -4.45 6.73
CA TRP A 31 -3.45 -5.15 7.42
C TRP A 31 -2.98 -4.38 8.66
N THR A 32 -2.31 -5.07 9.58
CA THR A 32 -1.68 -4.42 10.73
C THR A 32 -0.59 -3.45 10.28
N SER A 33 -0.29 -2.46 11.12
CA SER A 33 0.81 -1.51 10.86
C SER A 33 2.14 -2.23 10.64
N ARG A 34 2.43 -3.25 11.44
CA ARG A 34 3.65 -4.05 11.32
C ARG A 34 3.73 -4.76 9.97
N LYS A 35 2.63 -5.36 9.51
CA LYS A 35 2.58 -6.05 8.22
C LYS A 35 2.80 -5.07 7.06
N ILE A 36 2.16 -3.90 7.10
CA ILE A 36 2.32 -2.86 6.08
C ILE A 36 3.76 -2.33 6.07
N PHE A 37 4.32 -2.06 7.24
CA PHE A 37 5.71 -1.61 7.38
C PHE A 37 6.69 -2.62 6.78
N ASN A 38 6.55 -3.88 7.13
CA ASN A 38 7.41 -4.96 6.61
C ASN A 38 7.23 -5.12 5.09
N PHE A 39 6.00 -5.01 4.60
CA PHE A 39 5.70 -5.08 3.17
C PHE A 39 6.37 -3.93 2.40
N ILE A 40 6.23 -2.69 2.84
CA ILE A 40 6.86 -1.53 2.20
C ILE A 40 8.38 -1.70 2.16
N ARG A 41 8.97 -2.11 3.26
CA ARG A 41 10.41 -2.37 3.36
C ARG A 41 10.86 -3.49 2.43
N GLY A 42 10.07 -4.57 2.35
CA GLY A 42 10.41 -5.75 1.54
C GLY A 42 10.34 -5.52 0.03
N VAL A 43 9.50 -4.59 -0.44
CA VAL A 43 9.35 -4.30 -1.87
C VAL A 43 10.03 -3.00 -2.30
N SER A 44 10.71 -2.32 -1.38
CA SER A 44 11.45 -1.08 -1.69
C SER A 44 12.58 -1.31 -2.69
N LYS A 45 13.15 -0.22 -3.20
CA LYS A 45 14.22 -0.27 -4.21
C LYS A 45 15.36 -1.22 -3.81
N PRO A 46 15.87 -2.03 -4.75
CA PRO A 46 15.62 -2.00 -6.20
C PRO A 46 14.30 -2.65 -6.66
N GLY A 47 13.44 -3.06 -5.76
CA GLY A 47 12.14 -3.62 -6.08
C GLY A 47 11.14 -2.59 -6.62
N PRO A 48 9.89 -3.02 -6.91
CA PRO A 48 8.88 -2.17 -7.55
C PRO A 48 8.32 -1.08 -6.63
N CYS A 49 8.63 -1.10 -5.35
CA CYS A 49 8.04 -0.28 -4.30
C CYS A 49 6.54 -0.57 -4.07
N ALA A 50 6.08 -0.29 -2.86
CA ALA A 50 4.68 -0.46 -2.52
C ALA A 50 3.82 0.61 -3.20
N LYS A 51 2.61 0.25 -3.57
CA LYS A 51 1.68 1.12 -4.31
C LYS A 51 0.35 1.23 -3.60
N THR A 52 -0.25 2.38 -3.73
CA THR A 52 -1.64 2.63 -3.32
C THR A 52 -2.29 3.59 -4.30
N ILE A 53 -3.57 3.88 -4.10
CA ILE A 53 -4.32 4.80 -4.96
C ILE A 53 -4.83 5.97 -4.12
N TYR A 54 -4.73 7.17 -4.67
CA TYR A 54 -5.34 8.37 -4.13
C TYR A 54 -5.97 9.17 -5.27
N ASN A 55 -7.28 9.42 -5.17
CA ASN A 55 -8.03 10.17 -6.21
C ASN A 55 -7.77 9.69 -7.63
N SER A 56 -7.80 8.36 -7.85
CA SER A 56 -7.53 7.71 -9.14
C SER A 56 -6.08 7.82 -9.64
N CYS A 57 -5.18 8.37 -8.84
CA CYS A 57 -3.75 8.43 -9.15
C CYS A 57 -2.99 7.36 -8.37
N GLN A 58 -2.02 6.72 -9.02
CA GLN A 58 -1.12 5.80 -8.34
C GLN A 58 -0.13 6.57 -7.48
N VAL A 59 0.00 6.16 -6.24
CA VAL A 59 1.00 6.67 -5.30
C VAL A 59 1.98 5.55 -4.99
N ILE A 60 3.26 5.82 -5.15
CA ILE A 60 4.34 4.90 -4.84
C ILE A 60 4.91 5.29 -3.48
N ILE A 61 5.05 4.31 -2.60
CA ILE A 61 5.58 4.51 -1.25
C ILE A 61 6.92 3.79 -1.14
N GLU A 62 7.98 4.55 -0.94
CA GLU A 62 9.33 4.00 -0.80
C GLU A 62 9.70 3.72 0.65
N ARG A 63 9.22 4.54 1.57
CA ARG A 63 9.63 4.45 2.96
C ARG A 63 8.49 4.80 3.90
N SER A 64 8.40 4.02 4.98
CA SER A 64 7.46 4.24 6.07
C SER A 64 8.15 4.03 7.41
N SER A 65 7.51 4.47 8.48
CA SER A 65 7.98 4.20 9.85
C SER A 65 6.82 3.89 10.77
N MET A 66 7.11 3.10 11.80
CA MET A 66 6.16 2.81 12.87
C MET A 66 6.11 3.98 13.85
N ILE A 67 4.92 4.30 14.34
CA ILE A 67 4.73 5.32 15.37
C ILE A 67 4.65 4.63 16.71
N LYS A 68 5.57 4.98 17.63
CA LYS A 68 5.52 4.47 19.00
C LYS A 68 4.36 5.11 19.75
N ASN A 69 3.62 4.28 20.50
CA ASN A 69 2.48 4.73 21.30
C ASN A 69 1.44 5.52 20.50
N ALA A 70 1.22 5.11 19.25
CA ALA A 70 0.23 5.74 18.39
C ALA A 70 -1.16 5.64 19.04
N PRO A 71 -1.90 6.74 19.13
CA PRO A 71 -3.27 6.69 19.62
C PRO A 71 -4.12 5.84 18.67
N ASN A 72 -5.08 5.12 19.23
CA ASN A 72 -5.99 4.31 18.44
C ASN A 72 -7.11 5.21 17.89
N TYR A 73 -6.96 5.65 16.65
CA TYR A 73 -7.98 6.44 15.97
C TYR A 73 -9.13 5.56 15.52
N ILE A 74 -10.35 6.02 15.75
CA ILE A 74 -11.54 5.40 15.20
C ILE A 74 -11.77 5.97 13.81
N ASP A 75 -11.30 5.24 12.80
CA ASP A 75 -11.48 5.61 11.40
C ASP A 75 -11.36 4.39 10.51
N THR A 76 -11.66 4.57 9.23
CA THR A 76 -11.56 3.50 8.25
C THR A 76 -10.10 3.27 7.84
N PRO A 77 -9.64 2.00 7.69
CA PRO A 77 -8.29 1.74 7.19
C PRO A 77 -8.02 2.45 5.87
N GLY A 78 -6.85 3.08 5.75
CA GLY A 78 -6.47 3.89 4.61
C GLY A 78 -6.76 5.38 4.75
N ALA A 79 -7.53 5.78 5.77
CA ALA A 79 -7.82 7.20 6.00
C ALA A 79 -6.58 7.97 6.42
N ILE A 80 -6.39 9.16 5.85
CA ILE A 80 -5.32 10.08 6.25
C ILE A 80 -5.80 10.81 7.49
N VAL A 81 -5.21 10.47 8.65
CA VAL A 81 -5.65 10.99 9.95
C VAL A 81 -4.81 12.17 10.44
N GLY A 82 -3.67 12.40 9.83
CA GLY A 82 -2.82 13.52 10.23
C GLY A 82 -1.62 13.73 9.34
N ARG A 83 -0.83 14.74 9.67
CA ARG A 83 0.43 15.08 9.03
C ARG A 83 1.46 15.44 10.06
N GLU A 84 2.71 15.09 9.77
CA GLU A 84 3.86 15.53 10.55
C GLU A 84 4.92 16.06 9.58
N GLY A 85 4.98 17.38 9.40
CA GLY A 85 5.84 17.97 8.39
C GLY A 85 5.44 17.54 6.98
N LYS A 86 6.34 16.85 6.29
CA LYS A 86 6.11 16.29 4.96
C LYS A 86 5.53 14.87 5.00
N ASN A 87 5.41 14.29 6.18
CA ASN A 87 4.98 12.92 6.36
C ASN A 87 3.47 12.84 6.53
N LEU A 88 2.88 11.77 6.03
CA LEU A 88 1.46 11.48 6.22
C LEU A 88 1.29 10.40 7.29
N ILE A 89 0.26 10.56 8.11
CA ILE A 89 -0.15 9.55 9.08
C ILE A 89 -1.44 8.92 8.58
N VAL A 90 -1.39 7.60 8.36
CA VAL A 90 -2.48 6.85 7.74
C VAL A 90 -2.97 5.77 8.68
N LYS A 91 -4.29 5.62 8.77
CA LYS A 91 -4.94 4.57 9.57
C LYS A 91 -4.71 3.20 8.92
N THR A 92 -4.31 2.24 9.76
CA THR A 92 -4.17 0.82 9.37
C THR A 92 -5.27 -0.02 10.03
N GLY A 93 -5.20 -1.33 9.87
CA GLY A 93 -6.18 -2.23 10.48
C GLY A 93 -6.19 -2.21 12.01
N ASP A 94 -5.05 -1.95 12.64
CA ASP A 94 -4.93 -1.96 14.12
C ASP A 94 -4.49 -0.61 14.71
N SER A 95 -3.81 0.23 13.95
CA SER A 95 -3.21 1.47 14.48
C SER A 95 -3.02 2.48 13.35
N THR A 96 -1.87 3.16 13.33
CA THR A 96 -1.48 4.12 12.30
C THR A 96 -0.03 3.88 11.89
N ILE A 97 0.30 4.31 10.68
CA ILE A 97 1.65 4.24 10.14
C ILE A 97 2.01 5.60 9.53
N LYS A 98 3.29 5.96 9.57
CA LYS A 98 3.81 7.19 9.00
C LYS A 98 4.45 6.89 7.65
N LEU A 99 4.03 7.60 6.60
CA LEU A 99 4.63 7.56 5.27
C LEU A 99 5.65 8.68 5.14
N GLU A 100 6.90 8.34 4.89
CA GLU A 100 8.01 9.30 4.86
C GLU A 100 8.40 9.70 3.44
N ILE A 101 8.55 8.73 2.53
CA ILE A 101 8.92 8.95 1.13
C ILE A 101 7.85 8.32 0.25
N PHE A 102 7.13 9.16 -0.49
CA PHE A 102 6.08 8.73 -1.40
C PHE A 102 5.93 9.76 -2.53
N TYR A 103 5.48 9.30 -3.69
CA TYR A 103 5.28 10.16 -4.86
C TYR A 103 4.23 9.57 -5.81
N THR A 104 3.69 10.40 -6.69
CA THR A 104 2.81 9.95 -7.76
C THR A 104 3.60 9.56 -9.01
N ILE A 105 3.04 8.68 -9.85
CA ILE A 105 3.73 8.16 -11.05
C ILE A 105 4.18 9.26 -12.03
N ASN A 106 3.53 10.43 -12.02
CA ASN A 106 3.84 11.52 -12.95
C ASN A 106 5.07 12.35 -12.56
N ASN A 107 5.98 11.81 -11.75
CA ASN A 107 7.24 12.44 -11.31
C ASN A 107 7.09 13.83 -10.64
N SER A 108 5.89 14.28 -10.38
CA SER A 108 5.69 15.43 -9.51
C SER A 108 5.70 14.92 -8.07
N GLU A 109 6.66 15.36 -7.27
CA GLU A 109 6.61 15.11 -5.83
C GLU A 109 5.23 15.55 -5.32
N PRO A 110 4.43 14.62 -4.74
CA PRO A 110 3.18 15.07 -4.17
C PRO A 110 3.52 15.94 -2.97
N LYS A 111 3.30 17.21 -3.11
CA LYS A 111 3.32 18.08 -1.95
C LYS A 111 2.29 17.55 -0.98
N CYS A 112 2.65 17.43 0.28
CA CYS A 112 1.73 16.99 1.33
C CYS A 112 0.41 17.77 1.33
N ASP A 113 0.42 18.97 0.76
CA ASP A 113 -0.74 19.83 0.60
C ASP A 113 -1.82 19.27 -0.32
N LYS A 114 -1.45 18.36 -1.22
CA LYS A 114 -2.39 17.70 -2.13
C LYS A 114 -3.17 16.56 -1.46
N PHE A 115 -2.67 16.04 -0.35
CA PHE A 115 -3.32 14.97 0.40
C PHE A 115 -4.11 15.59 1.55
N THR A 116 -5.42 15.56 1.44
CA THR A 116 -6.32 16.17 2.42
C THR A 116 -6.53 15.24 3.61
N ILE A 117 -6.43 15.75 4.83
CA ILE A 117 -6.80 14.99 6.04
C ILE A 117 -8.27 14.62 5.94
N GLY A 118 -8.61 13.39 6.24
CA GLY A 118 -9.94 12.84 6.07
C GLY A 118 -10.16 12.13 4.75
N SER A 119 -9.28 12.32 3.77
CA SER A 119 -9.28 11.54 2.52
C SER A 119 -8.78 10.13 2.77
N ARG A 120 -9.04 9.24 1.83
CA ARG A 120 -8.73 7.83 1.97
C ARG A 120 -7.79 7.35 0.88
N LEU A 121 -6.75 6.62 1.29
CA LEU A 121 -5.87 5.89 0.39
C LEU A 121 -6.42 4.48 0.14
N GLY A 122 -6.14 3.94 -1.03
CA GLY A 122 -6.48 2.56 -1.36
C GLY A 122 -7.69 2.44 -2.26
N PHE A 123 -8.08 1.19 -2.52
CA PHE A 123 -9.21 0.88 -3.37
C PHE A 123 -10.52 1.07 -2.60
N ASP A 124 -11.32 1.98 -3.06
CA ASP A 124 -12.75 1.94 -2.83
C ASP A 124 -13.35 1.11 -3.99
N ASN A 125 -13.78 -0.10 -3.69
CA ASN A 125 -14.29 -1.04 -4.68
C ASN A 125 -15.44 -0.43 -5.50
N ILE A 126 -16.30 0.34 -4.86
CA ILE A 126 -17.44 0.99 -5.53
C ILE A 126 -16.96 2.03 -6.52
N ASN A 127 -16.05 2.91 -6.11
CA ASN A 127 -15.47 3.93 -6.96
C ASN A 127 -14.65 3.32 -8.11
N LEU A 128 -13.91 2.25 -7.84
CA LEU A 128 -13.16 1.54 -8.87
C LEU A 128 -14.09 0.94 -9.93
N ILE A 129 -15.18 0.30 -9.52
CA ILE A 129 -16.20 -0.24 -10.43
C ILE A 129 -16.82 0.88 -11.27
N MET A 130 -17.17 2.01 -10.67
CA MET A 130 -17.73 3.16 -11.37
C MET A 130 -16.76 3.73 -12.42
N ILE A 131 -15.48 3.85 -12.09
CA ILE A 131 -14.43 4.32 -13.00
C ILE A 131 -14.27 3.35 -14.18
N LEU A 132 -14.23 2.04 -13.91
CA LEU A 132 -14.11 1.02 -14.96
C LEU A 132 -15.32 1.00 -15.89
N LEU A 133 -16.53 1.12 -15.35
CA LEU A 133 -17.75 1.19 -16.13
C LEU A 133 -17.77 2.43 -17.03
N SER A 134 -17.35 3.59 -16.56
CA SER A 134 -17.26 4.80 -17.36
C SER A 134 -16.24 4.68 -18.49
N LYS A 135 -15.10 4.02 -18.25
CA LYS A 135 -14.09 3.75 -19.28
C LYS A 135 -14.60 2.79 -20.35
N VAL A 136 -15.31 1.74 -19.97
CA VAL A 136 -15.92 0.79 -20.91
C VAL A 136 -16.95 1.49 -21.77
N SER A 137 -17.80 2.34 -21.20
CA SER A 137 -18.80 3.13 -21.90
C SER A 137 -18.16 4.05 -22.96
N LYS A 138 -17.07 4.74 -22.61
CA LYS A 138 -16.30 5.58 -23.54
C LYS A 138 -15.66 4.78 -24.67
N LEU A 139 -15.19 3.57 -24.41
CA LEU A 139 -14.62 2.69 -25.42
C LEU A 139 -15.69 2.17 -26.38
N GLU A 140 -16.90 1.85 -25.89
CA GLU A 140 -18.04 1.47 -26.72
C GLU A 140 -18.49 2.61 -27.65
N GLU A 141 -18.50 3.84 -27.18
CA GLU A 141 -18.79 5.02 -27.99
C GLU A 141 -17.79 5.24 -29.13
N LYS A 142 -16.49 4.93 -28.88
CA LYS A 142 -15.44 5.06 -29.90
C LYS A 142 -15.50 3.98 -30.98
N VAL A 143 -16.13 2.85 -30.70
CA VAL A 143 -16.22 1.71 -31.62
C VAL A 143 -17.46 1.81 -32.51
N LYS A 144 -18.42 2.64 -32.15
CA LYS A 144 -19.59 2.94 -32.98
C LYS A 144 -19.23 3.98 -34.08
#